data_c82abc6e86827ddf719beb4bdfe1da14
#
_entry.id   c82abc6e86827ddf719beb4bdfe1da14
#
_cell.length_a   1.000
_cell.length_b   1.000
_cell.length_c   1.000
_cell.angle_alpha   90.00
_cell.angle_beta   90.00
_cell.angle_gamma   90.00
#
_symmetry.space_group_name_H-M   'P 1'
#
loop_
_entity.id
_entity.type
_entity.pdbx_description
1 polymer ?
#
loop_
_entity_poly.entity_id
_entity_poly.type
_entity_poly.pdbx_seq_one_letter_code
_entity_poly.pdbx_strand_id
1 'polypeptide(L)'
;MQTKALPGFRDFYPDDFALRAHIFRTWRTVAARYGFEEYDGPPLEPLELYTAKSGEEIVGQLYNFVDKGKREISLRPEMTPTLARMVAARANGLKKPIRWFSIPQLFRYERQQRGRLREHFQLNCDLIGEAGPLGDAEIVALALDIMRAFGFGPQDVRARLSDRRVLRALLEGAGVSEAQLESAYQAIDKIERTPRAELASQLAFAGLDARTADAVFAIAELRGWPAVEAALARVEGGEAAGAPLRQTLAALQAMGLAEFVDVDLTIVRGLAYYTGTVFELFDAGKTLRAICGGGRYDNLLQALGGVDLPALGFGMGDVVLGELLKDRGLAPQGAASVDVFLAAITEGDLPDVLAHAHALRDAGLRVEYALGAQAIGKQLKLADARQAPFAVVIGPDDRAAGTVVLKNLRAKTQRNVPRDELVAALTGALAAELPAAGATATTSPLTATAHG
;
A
#
# COMPACT_ATOMS: atom_id res chain seq x y z
N MET A 1 -19.69 15.03 28.00
CA MET A 1 -18.65 15.56 27.10
C MET A 1 -18.60 14.65 25.88
N GLN A 2 -19.02 15.10 24.69
CA GLN A 2 -18.82 14.31 23.47
C GLN A 2 -17.36 14.51 23.02
N THR A 3 -16.51 13.52 23.27
CA THR A 3 -15.16 13.50 22.78
C THR A 3 -15.18 12.91 21.36
N LYS A 4 -14.87 13.73 20.36
CA LYS A 4 -14.66 13.30 18.98
C LYS A 4 -13.17 13.21 18.71
N ALA A 5 -12.76 12.36 17.77
CA ALA A 5 -11.40 12.37 17.26
C ALA A 5 -11.03 13.78 16.74
N LEU A 6 -9.74 14.10 16.79
CA LEU A 6 -9.24 15.35 16.21
C LEU A 6 -9.55 15.41 14.70
N PRO A 7 -9.81 16.60 14.15
CA PRO A 7 -10.05 16.75 12.71
C PRO A 7 -8.90 16.16 11.89
N GLY A 8 -9.22 15.22 10.97
CA GLY A 8 -8.24 14.55 10.13
C GLY A 8 -7.63 13.28 10.73
N PHE A 9 -8.10 12.87 11.89
CA PHE A 9 -7.76 11.60 12.54
C PHE A 9 -8.97 10.67 12.53
N ARG A 10 -8.73 9.36 12.42
CA ARG A 10 -9.76 8.32 12.31
C ARG A 10 -9.81 7.46 13.55
N ASP A 11 -11.02 7.18 14.02
CA ASP A 11 -11.28 6.02 14.86
C ASP A 11 -11.50 4.81 13.95
N PHE A 12 -11.03 3.64 14.35
CA PHE A 12 -11.22 2.39 13.62
C PHE A 12 -12.08 1.45 14.47
N TYR A 13 -13.37 1.47 14.26
CA TYR A 13 -14.25 0.44 14.81
C TYR A 13 -13.96 -0.92 14.15
N PRO A 14 -14.40 -2.05 14.73
CA PRO A 14 -14.06 -3.39 14.22
C PRO A 14 -14.29 -3.56 12.72
N ASP A 15 -15.38 -3.03 12.17
CA ASP A 15 -15.69 -3.12 10.74
C ASP A 15 -14.73 -2.29 9.88
N ASP A 16 -14.42 -1.06 10.32
CA ASP A 16 -13.44 -0.22 9.64
C ASP A 16 -12.02 -0.80 9.76
N PHE A 17 -11.73 -1.39 10.93
CA PHE A 17 -10.46 -2.07 11.16
C PHE A 17 -10.26 -3.28 10.25
N ALA A 18 -11.34 -3.99 9.88
CA ALA A 18 -11.26 -5.15 8.99
C ALA A 18 -10.67 -4.80 7.62
N LEU A 19 -11.06 -3.66 7.03
CA LEU A 19 -10.48 -3.17 5.78
C LEU A 19 -8.99 -2.84 5.95
N ARG A 20 -8.63 -2.11 7.01
CA ARG A 20 -7.22 -1.79 7.30
C ARG A 20 -6.38 -3.05 7.49
N ALA A 21 -6.88 -4.02 8.25
CA ALA A 21 -6.22 -5.29 8.48
C ALA A 21 -6.03 -6.10 7.18
N HIS A 22 -7.02 -6.06 6.26
CA HIS A 22 -6.91 -6.67 4.95
C HIS A 22 -5.81 -6.01 4.11
N ILE A 23 -5.77 -4.68 4.07
CA ILE A 23 -4.74 -3.91 3.36
C ILE A 23 -3.34 -4.28 3.91
N PHE A 24 -3.13 -4.23 5.21
CA PHE A 24 -1.83 -4.50 5.83
C PHE A 24 -1.37 -5.94 5.62
N ARG A 25 -2.28 -6.91 5.71
CA ARG A 25 -1.96 -8.32 5.44
C ARG A 25 -1.51 -8.52 3.99
N THR A 26 -2.23 -7.94 3.03
CA THR A 26 -1.87 -8.01 1.61
C THR A 26 -0.50 -7.37 1.35
N TRP A 27 -0.25 -6.18 1.89
CA TRP A 27 1.03 -5.50 1.80
C TRP A 27 2.19 -6.37 2.32
N ARG A 28 2.07 -6.89 3.54
CA ARG A 28 3.08 -7.80 4.13
C ARG A 28 3.31 -9.04 3.29
N THR A 29 2.23 -9.67 2.84
CA THR A 29 2.31 -10.91 2.05
C THR A 29 3.05 -10.69 0.75
N VAL A 30 2.75 -9.62 0.02
CA VAL A 30 3.39 -9.34 -1.27
C VAL A 30 4.83 -8.87 -1.07
N ALA A 31 5.10 -7.96 -0.13
CA ALA A 31 6.46 -7.50 0.17
C ALA A 31 7.38 -8.69 0.54
N ALA A 32 6.89 -9.62 1.37
CA ALA A 32 7.63 -10.81 1.74
C ALA A 32 7.93 -11.74 0.53
N ARG A 33 7.04 -11.84 -0.48
CA ARG A 33 7.28 -12.59 -1.72
C ARG A 33 8.44 -12.02 -2.55
N TYR A 34 8.70 -10.71 -2.42
CA TYR A 34 9.82 -10.01 -3.06
C TYR A 34 11.09 -10.01 -2.19
N GLY A 35 11.09 -10.75 -1.07
CA GLY A 35 12.23 -10.87 -0.16
C GLY A 35 12.47 -9.62 0.67
N PHE A 36 11.46 -8.76 0.87
CA PHE A 36 11.56 -7.60 1.76
C PHE A 36 11.34 -8.01 3.21
N GLU A 37 12.14 -7.45 4.11
CA GLU A 37 12.05 -7.62 5.56
C GLU A 37 11.35 -6.42 6.21
N GLU A 38 10.44 -6.70 7.16
CA GLU A 38 9.70 -5.64 7.85
C GLU A 38 10.58 -4.97 8.91
N TYR A 39 10.59 -3.63 8.93
CA TYR A 39 11.24 -2.82 9.96
C TYR A 39 10.29 -1.71 10.44
N ASP A 40 10.60 -1.07 11.55
CA ASP A 40 9.96 0.16 12.00
C ASP A 40 10.97 1.03 12.75
N GLY A 41 10.64 2.29 12.90
CA GLY A 41 11.37 3.28 13.70
C GLY A 41 10.42 4.02 14.64
N PRO A 42 10.94 4.86 15.53
CA PRO A 42 10.10 5.60 16.46
C PRO A 42 9.17 6.58 15.72
N PRO A 43 7.93 6.77 16.22
CA PRO A 43 7.01 7.75 15.65
C PRO A 43 7.44 9.21 15.93
N LEU A 44 8.29 9.43 16.92
CA LEU A 44 8.88 10.71 17.30
C LEU A 44 10.38 10.70 17.00
N GLU A 45 10.83 11.70 16.28
CA GLU A 45 12.23 11.90 15.93
C GLU A 45 12.65 13.36 16.26
N PRO A 46 13.94 13.66 16.36
CA PRO A 46 14.42 15.04 16.42
C PRO A 46 13.91 15.83 15.22
N LEU A 47 13.45 17.06 15.46
CA LEU A 47 12.92 17.94 14.40
C LEU A 47 13.93 18.16 13.27
N GLU A 48 15.22 18.26 13.60
CA GLU A 48 16.31 18.47 12.64
C GLU A 48 16.38 17.37 11.56
N LEU A 49 15.97 16.13 11.88
CA LEU A 49 15.95 15.03 10.91
C LEU A 49 15.04 15.33 9.70
N TYR A 50 13.97 16.08 9.93
CA TYR A 50 13.00 16.43 8.88
C TYR A 50 13.24 17.80 8.27
N THR A 51 13.90 18.74 9.00
CA THR A 51 14.14 20.08 8.48
C THR A 51 15.41 20.19 7.64
N ALA A 52 16.39 19.31 7.87
CA ALA A 52 17.70 19.38 7.22
C ALA A 52 17.66 19.23 5.69
N LYS A 53 16.69 18.49 5.13
CA LYS A 53 16.63 18.16 3.69
C LYS A 53 15.20 18.08 3.13
N SER A 54 14.17 18.23 3.96
CA SER A 54 12.78 18.27 3.48
C SER A 54 12.49 19.63 2.86
N GLY A 55 11.74 19.65 1.76
CA GLY A 55 11.31 20.90 1.15
C GLY A 55 10.45 21.74 2.11
N GLU A 56 10.39 23.04 1.89
CA GLU A 56 9.64 23.99 2.73
C GLU A 56 8.19 23.59 2.96
N GLU A 57 7.57 22.91 2.00
CA GLU A 57 6.19 22.41 2.09
C GLU A 57 6.02 21.41 3.23
N ILE A 58 6.95 20.47 3.41
CA ILE A 58 6.88 19.47 4.49
C ILE A 58 7.10 20.13 5.84
N VAL A 59 8.05 21.06 5.93
CA VAL A 59 8.36 21.79 7.18
C VAL A 59 7.11 22.52 7.71
N GLY A 60 6.31 23.12 6.82
CA GLY A 60 5.04 23.77 7.18
C GLY A 60 3.93 22.82 7.64
N GLN A 61 4.11 21.51 7.46
CA GLN A 61 3.11 20.48 7.76
C GLN A 61 3.50 19.58 8.94
N LEU A 62 4.58 19.90 9.66
CA LEU A 62 5.05 19.10 10.79
C LEU A 62 4.17 19.26 12.03
N TYR A 63 3.95 18.14 12.73
CA TYR A 63 3.47 18.13 14.11
C TYR A 63 4.66 18.16 15.05
N ASN A 64 5.22 19.33 15.30
CA ASN A 64 6.40 19.53 16.13
C ASN A 64 6.09 20.20 17.46
N PHE A 65 6.85 19.88 18.48
CA PHE A 65 6.74 20.44 19.83
C PHE A 65 8.03 20.22 20.64
N VAL A 66 8.13 20.92 21.76
CA VAL A 66 9.24 20.72 22.70
C VAL A 66 8.83 19.72 23.78
N ASP A 67 9.61 18.66 23.94
CA ASP A 67 9.34 17.64 24.96
C ASP A 67 9.74 18.10 26.38
N LYS A 68 9.43 17.29 27.38
CA LYS A 68 9.81 17.59 28.78
C LYS A 68 11.31 17.66 29.01
N GLY A 69 12.10 17.05 28.14
CA GLY A 69 13.58 17.13 28.12
C GLY A 69 14.14 18.34 27.36
N LYS A 70 13.27 19.28 26.96
CA LYS A 70 13.59 20.49 26.19
C LYS A 70 14.17 20.19 24.79
N ARG A 71 13.85 19.04 24.21
CA ARG A 71 14.25 18.68 22.86
C ARG A 71 13.14 19.06 21.87
N GLU A 72 13.52 19.68 20.76
CA GLU A 72 12.62 19.89 19.62
C GLU A 72 12.40 18.57 18.89
N ILE A 73 11.17 18.09 18.86
CA ILE A 73 10.80 16.82 18.28
C ILE A 73 9.60 16.98 17.35
N SER A 74 9.45 16.04 16.43
CA SER A 74 8.31 15.98 15.50
C SER A 74 7.75 14.57 15.39
N LEU A 75 6.43 14.47 15.23
CA LEU A 75 5.83 13.26 14.68
C LEU A 75 6.28 13.09 13.23
N ARG A 76 6.63 11.84 12.86
CA ARG A 76 7.14 11.51 11.52
C ARG A 76 6.13 11.84 10.41
N PRO A 77 6.44 12.75 9.46
CA PRO A 77 5.60 13.05 8.31
C PRO A 77 5.81 12.04 7.17
N GLU A 78 6.95 11.37 7.17
CA GLU A 78 7.41 10.36 6.22
C GLU A 78 8.42 9.42 6.88
N MET A 79 8.74 8.29 6.23
CA MET A 79 9.60 7.26 6.81
C MET A 79 11.05 7.35 6.31
N THR A 80 11.29 7.90 5.14
CA THR A 80 12.59 7.87 4.47
C THR A 80 13.74 8.49 5.28
N PRO A 81 13.59 9.62 6.00
CA PRO A 81 14.65 10.14 6.87
C PRO A 81 15.00 9.19 8.03
N THR A 82 14.00 8.57 8.66
CA THR A 82 14.22 7.56 9.70
C THR A 82 14.96 6.34 9.14
N LEU A 83 14.56 5.86 7.95
CA LEU A 83 15.26 4.78 7.25
C LEU A 83 16.73 5.13 7.00
N ALA A 84 17.00 6.32 6.44
CA ALA A 84 18.35 6.78 6.15
C ALA A 84 19.23 6.79 7.41
N ARG A 85 18.72 7.30 8.53
CA ARG A 85 19.39 7.28 9.83
C ARG A 85 19.67 5.85 10.33
N MET A 86 18.69 4.94 10.20
CA MET A 86 18.84 3.55 10.64
C MET A 86 19.86 2.79 9.80
N VAL A 87 19.84 2.98 8.48
CA VAL A 87 20.82 2.36 7.56
C VAL A 87 22.21 2.91 7.84
N ALA A 88 22.37 4.23 7.99
CA ALA A 88 23.65 4.85 8.30
C ALA A 88 24.27 4.29 9.58
N ALA A 89 23.46 4.11 10.62
CA ALA A 89 23.95 3.58 11.91
C ALA A 89 24.50 2.14 11.82
N ARG A 90 24.17 1.36 10.78
CA ARG A 90 24.56 -0.04 10.64
C ARG A 90 25.11 -0.41 9.24
N ALA A 91 25.42 0.57 8.40
CA ALA A 91 25.75 0.38 6.99
C ALA A 91 26.81 -0.69 6.71
N ASN A 92 27.83 -0.79 7.55
CA ASN A 92 28.93 -1.75 7.39
C ASN A 92 28.52 -3.19 7.68
N GLY A 93 27.50 -3.42 8.51
CA GLY A 93 27.02 -4.75 8.89
C GLY A 93 25.84 -5.27 8.06
N LEU A 94 25.21 -4.42 7.27
CA LEU A 94 24.04 -4.80 6.46
C LEU A 94 24.49 -5.45 5.14
N LYS A 95 23.90 -6.60 4.80
CA LYS A 95 24.08 -7.22 3.49
C LYS A 95 23.36 -6.38 2.43
N LYS A 96 23.98 -6.19 1.27
CA LYS A 96 23.42 -5.45 0.13
C LYS A 96 23.09 -6.42 -1.01
N PRO A 97 22.02 -6.14 -1.80
CA PRO A 97 21.09 -5.05 -1.61
C PRO A 97 20.21 -5.24 -0.38
N ILE A 98 19.91 -4.17 0.34
CA ILE A 98 18.98 -4.14 1.48
C ILE A 98 17.57 -4.02 0.90
N ARG A 99 16.67 -4.92 1.29
CA ARG A 99 15.26 -4.94 0.91
C ARG A 99 14.42 -4.79 2.17
N TRP A 100 14.01 -3.58 2.50
CA TRP A 100 13.25 -3.33 3.72
C TRP A 100 11.92 -2.69 3.40
N PHE A 101 10.89 -3.04 4.20
CA PHE A 101 9.60 -2.35 4.16
C PHE A 101 9.09 -2.04 5.56
N SER A 102 8.25 -1.01 5.65
CA SER A 102 7.54 -0.64 6.88
C SER A 102 6.12 -0.15 6.59
N ILE A 103 5.24 -0.22 7.59
CA ILE A 103 3.86 0.27 7.51
C ILE A 103 3.61 1.27 8.65
N PRO A 104 4.33 2.40 8.67
CA PRO A 104 4.20 3.41 9.71
C PRO A 104 2.88 4.17 9.62
N GLN A 105 2.39 4.64 10.76
CA GLN A 105 1.46 5.76 10.79
C GLN A 105 2.26 7.06 10.63
N LEU A 106 1.83 7.90 9.69
CA LEU A 106 2.47 9.17 9.32
C LEU A 106 1.52 10.33 9.63
N PHE A 107 2.08 11.50 9.92
CA PHE A 107 1.35 12.65 10.41
C PHE A 107 1.73 13.92 9.65
N ARG A 108 0.74 14.58 9.00
CA ARG A 108 0.94 15.83 8.27
C ARG A 108 -0.18 16.81 8.56
N TYR A 109 0.15 18.00 9.02
CA TYR A 109 -0.83 19.06 9.27
C TYR A 109 -1.29 19.70 7.95
N GLU A 110 -2.05 18.93 7.17
CA GLU A 110 -2.55 19.35 5.87
C GLU A 110 -4.03 19.76 5.93
N ARG A 111 -4.45 20.52 4.92
CA ARG A 111 -5.89 20.78 4.71
C ARG A 111 -6.58 19.48 4.28
N GLN A 112 -7.63 19.11 5.00
CA GLN A 112 -8.41 17.90 4.70
C GLN A 112 -9.07 17.99 3.32
N GLN A 113 -8.96 16.90 2.58
CA GLN A 113 -9.61 16.71 1.28
C GLN A 113 -9.93 15.22 1.12
N ARG A 114 -10.75 14.84 0.13
CA ARG A 114 -10.96 13.44 -0.20
C ARG A 114 -9.61 12.75 -0.52
N GLY A 115 -9.33 11.64 0.14
CA GLY A 115 -8.05 10.93 0.01
C GLY A 115 -6.86 11.59 0.74
N ARG A 116 -7.07 12.66 1.55
CA ARG A 116 -6.00 13.35 2.29
C ARG A 116 -6.44 13.71 3.71
N LEU A 117 -5.85 13.01 4.67
CA LEU A 117 -6.08 13.19 6.11
C LEU A 117 -4.81 13.70 6.79
N ARG A 118 -4.91 14.04 8.06
CA ARG A 118 -3.77 14.47 8.88
C ARG A 118 -2.97 13.33 9.46
N GLU A 119 -3.53 12.12 9.42
CA GLU A 119 -2.84 10.87 9.69
C GLU A 119 -3.19 9.87 8.59
N HIS A 120 -2.25 9.00 8.25
CA HIS A 120 -2.46 7.88 7.35
C HIS A 120 -1.42 6.79 7.62
N PHE A 121 -1.76 5.57 7.26
CA PHE A 121 -0.77 4.51 7.18
C PHE A 121 -0.22 4.43 5.76
N GLN A 122 1.06 4.16 5.65
CA GLN A 122 1.71 4.06 4.36
C GLN A 122 2.64 2.84 4.34
N LEU A 123 2.49 1.97 3.35
CA LEU A 123 3.53 1.01 3.03
C LEU A 123 4.69 1.77 2.39
N ASN A 124 5.87 1.62 2.94
CA ASN A 124 7.13 2.08 2.35
C ASN A 124 7.98 0.85 2.05
N CYS A 125 8.38 0.68 0.80
CA CYS A 125 9.31 -0.37 0.37
C CYS A 125 10.53 0.29 -0.22
N ASP A 126 11.72 -0.04 0.29
CA ASP A 126 12.99 0.57 -0.11
C ASP A 126 14.02 -0.51 -0.44
N LEU A 127 14.66 -0.35 -1.59
CA LEU A 127 15.76 -1.18 -2.09
C LEU A 127 17.03 -0.32 -2.10
N ILE A 128 18.03 -0.71 -1.31
CA ILE A 128 19.22 0.10 -1.08
C ILE A 128 20.48 -0.68 -1.47
N GLY A 129 21.38 -0.04 -2.20
CA GLY A 129 22.61 -0.63 -2.68
C GLY A 129 22.50 -1.30 -4.05
N GLU A 130 21.43 -0.98 -4.82
CA GLU A 130 21.23 -1.43 -6.20
C GLU A 130 21.16 -0.22 -7.14
N ALA A 131 22.18 -0.10 -8.01
CA ALA A 131 22.30 1.04 -8.93
C ALA A 131 21.67 0.79 -10.32
N GLY A 132 21.41 -0.48 -10.68
CA GLY A 132 20.96 -0.87 -12.00
C GLY A 132 19.44 -0.72 -12.21
N PRO A 133 19.01 -0.67 -13.48
CA PRO A 133 17.60 -0.50 -13.84
C PRO A 133 16.72 -1.72 -13.52
N LEU A 134 17.31 -2.89 -13.21
CA LEU A 134 16.53 -4.01 -12.68
C LEU A 134 15.94 -3.73 -11.31
N GLY A 135 16.63 -2.92 -10.48
CA GLY A 135 16.07 -2.46 -9.21
C GLY A 135 14.82 -1.57 -9.45
N ASP A 136 14.87 -0.68 -10.45
CA ASP A 136 13.72 0.16 -10.81
C ASP A 136 12.52 -0.71 -11.25
N ALA A 137 12.76 -1.72 -12.10
CA ALA A 137 11.72 -2.65 -12.52
C ALA A 137 11.14 -3.45 -11.35
N GLU A 138 11.99 -3.95 -10.44
CA GLU A 138 11.59 -4.71 -9.24
C GLU A 138 10.65 -3.91 -8.33
N ILE A 139 10.97 -2.64 -8.07
CA ILE A 139 10.16 -1.75 -7.23
C ILE A 139 8.82 -1.42 -7.88
N VAL A 140 8.79 -1.18 -9.19
CA VAL A 140 7.53 -0.95 -9.93
C VAL A 140 6.70 -2.24 -9.95
N ALA A 141 7.33 -3.40 -10.22
CA ALA A 141 6.66 -4.70 -10.22
C ALA A 141 6.04 -5.02 -8.85
N LEU A 142 6.77 -4.79 -7.75
CA LEU A 142 6.24 -4.96 -6.39
C LEU A 142 4.98 -4.11 -6.16
N ALA A 143 5.01 -2.83 -6.54
CA ALA A 143 3.86 -1.95 -6.39
C ALA A 143 2.66 -2.42 -7.22
N LEU A 144 2.87 -2.89 -8.46
CA LEU A 144 1.83 -3.45 -9.32
C LEU A 144 1.30 -4.79 -8.79
N ASP A 145 2.15 -5.68 -8.30
CA ASP A 145 1.73 -6.97 -7.76
C ASP A 145 0.93 -6.85 -6.46
N ILE A 146 1.15 -5.79 -5.69
CA ILE A 146 0.27 -5.44 -4.58
C ILE A 146 -1.14 -5.14 -5.10
N MET A 147 -1.28 -4.34 -6.17
CA MET A 147 -2.58 -4.04 -6.75
C MET A 147 -3.25 -5.29 -7.33
N ARG A 148 -2.47 -6.14 -8.02
CA ARG A 148 -2.94 -7.44 -8.53
C ARG A 148 -3.41 -8.38 -7.42
N ALA A 149 -2.74 -8.36 -6.27
CA ALA A 149 -3.14 -9.15 -5.10
C ALA A 149 -4.49 -8.69 -4.50
N PHE A 150 -4.89 -7.44 -4.72
CA PHE A 150 -6.23 -6.93 -4.41
C PHE A 150 -7.27 -7.26 -5.49
N GLY A 151 -6.87 -7.83 -6.64
CA GLY A 151 -7.77 -8.18 -7.74
C GLY A 151 -7.86 -7.12 -8.84
N PHE A 152 -6.99 -6.10 -8.85
CA PHE A 152 -6.96 -5.08 -9.89
C PHE A 152 -6.21 -5.55 -11.14
N GLY A 153 -6.79 -5.27 -12.30
CA GLY A 153 -6.19 -5.50 -13.61
C GLY A 153 -5.64 -4.21 -14.26
N PRO A 154 -5.04 -4.30 -15.47
CA PRO A 154 -4.49 -3.14 -16.18
C PRO A 154 -5.55 -2.12 -16.60
N GLN A 155 -6.82 -2.53 -16.67
CA GLN A 155 -7.97 -1.63 -16.91
C GLN A 155 -8.38 -0.86 -15.65
N ASP A 156 -7.93 -1.28 -14.46
CA ASP A 156 -8.29 -0.65 -13.18
C ASP A 156 -7.20 0.28 -12.70
N VAL A 157 -5.91 -0.10 -12.87
CA VAL A 157 -4.76 0.67 -12.37
C VAL A 157 -3.63 0.72 -13.40
N ARG A 158 -2.96 1.87 -13.45
CA ARG A 158 -1.84 2.12 -14.37
C ARG A 158 -0.67 2.72 -13.61
N ALA A 159 0.54 2.24 -13.90
CA ALA A 159 1.78 2.87 -13.48
C ALA A 159 2.26 3.81 -14.59
N ARG A 160 2.35 5.10 -14.28
CA ARG A 160 2.96 6.09 -15.17
C ARG A 160 4.42 6.27 -14.75
N LEU A 161 5.31 5.99 -15.68
CA LEU A 161 6.75 6.06 -15.49
C LEU A 161 7.35 7.25 -16.24
N SER A 162 8.29 7.90 -15.57
CA SER A 162 9.19 8.90 -16.14
C SER A 162 10.63 8.62 -15.69
N ASP A 163 11.58 9.36 -16.20
CA ASP A 163 12.97 9.30 -15.75
C ASP A 163 13.62 10.69 -15.79
N ARG A 164 14.24 11.06 -14.67
CA ARG A 164 14.88 12.37 -14.51
C ARG A 164 16.01 12.60 -15.53
N ARG A 165 16.74 11.55 -15.88
CA ARG A 165 17.83 11.61 -16.87
C ARG A 165 17.28 11.88 -18.27
N VAL A 166 16.18 11.20 -18.64
CA VAL A 166 15.46 11.40 -19.90
C VAL A 166 14.95 12.83 -20.00
N LEU A 167 14.22 13.26 -18.95
CA LEU A 167 13.62 14.58 -18.94
C LEU A 167 14.68 15.70 -18.99
N ARG A 168 15.76 15.55 -18.24
CA ARG A 168 16.90 16.47 -18.27
C ARG A 168 17.52 16.57 -19.66
N ALA A 169 17.85 15.43 -20.28
CA ALA A 169 18.45 15.43 -21.63
C ALA A 169 17.57 16.11 -22.68
N LEU A 170 16.26 15.87 -22.65
CA LEU A 170 15.31 16.52 -23.55
C LEU A 170 15.22 18.03 -23.32
N LEU A 171 15.20 18.47 -22.05
CA LEU A 171 15.14 19.89 -21.68
C LEU A 171 16.42 20.63 -22.07
N GLU A 172 17.58 20.06 -21.76
CA GLU A 172 18.89 20.63 -22.16
C GLU A 172 19.02 20.69 -23.70
N GLY A 173 18.59 19.63 -24.41
CA GLY A 173 18.53 19.61 -25.86
C GLY A 173 17.56 20.64 -26.45
N ALA A 174 16.55 21.06 -25.72
CA ALA A 174 15.64 22.16 -26.07
C ALA A 174 16.20 23.56 -25.75
N GLY A 175 17.37 23.65 -25.11
CA GLY A 175 18.02 24.93 -24.76
C GLY A 175 17.74 25.41 -23.34
N VAL A 176 17.17 24.56 -22.46
CA VAL A 176 16.98 24.88 -21.04
C VAL A 176 18.34 24.77 -20.32
N SER A 177 18.81 25.84 -19.70
CA SER A 177 20.05 25.86 -18.93
C SER A 177 19.88 25.18 -17.57
N GLU A 178 20.99 24.76 -16.94
CA GLU A 178 21.00 24.16 -15.59
C GLU A 178 20.22 24.98 -14.56
N ALA A 179 20.41 26.32 -14.58
CA ALA A 179 19.70 27.24 -13.66
C ALA A 179 18.18 27.31 -13.88
N GLN A 180 17.70 26.90 -15.06
CA GLN A 180 16.28 26.93 -15.45
C GLN A 180 15.59 25.57 -15.32
N LEU A 181 16.32 24.47 -15.13
CA LEU A 181 15.79 23.12 -15.06
C LEU A 181 14.72 22.98 -13.98
N GLU A 182 14.94 23.54 -12.81
CA GLU A 182 13.97 23.45 -11.71
C GLU A 182 12.62 24.09 -12.08
N SER A 183 12.65 25.26 -12.72
CA SER A 183 11.43 25.94 -13.19
C SER A 183 10.72 25.15 -14.29
N ALA A 184 11.49 24.51 -15.21
CA ALA A 184 10.93 23.66 -16.23
C ALA A 184 10.27 22.40 -15.63
N TYR A 185 10.90 21.76 -14.66
CA TYR A 185 10.31 20.62 -13.93
C TYR A 185 9.01 21.02 -13.22
N GLN A 186 9.01 22.17 -12.52
CA GLN A 186 7.81 22.67 -11.85
C GLN A 186 6.66 22.97 -12.82
N ALA A 187 6.97 23.50 -14.01
CA ALA A 187 5.96 23.75 -15.03
C ALA A 187 5.38 22.44 -15.57
N ILE A 188 6.22 21.43 -15.82
CA ILE A 188 5.80 20.11 -16.27
C ILE A 188 4.94 19.42 -15.20
N ASP A 189 5.33 19.46 -13.92
CA ASP A 189 4.55 18.88 -12.81
C ASP A 189 3.15 19.49 -12.68
N LYS A 190 2.99 20.75 -13.03
CA LYS A 190 1.73 21.48 -12.90
C LYS A 190 0.89 21.50 -14.18
N ILE A 191 1.35 20.90 -15.28
CA ILE A 191 0.74 21.06 -16.60
C ILE A 191 -0.71 20.58 -16.68
N GLU A 192 -1.09 19.54 -15.94
CA GLU A 192 -2.46 19.01 -15.93
C GLU A 192 -3.44 19.87 -15.10
N ARG A 193 -2.94 20.78 -14.23
CA ARG A 193 -3.76 21.50 -13.23
C ARG A 193 -3.65 23.03 -13.30
N THR A 194 -2.74 23.57 -14.12
CA THR A 194 -2.49 25.01 -14.24
C THR A 194 -2.63 25.42 -15.71
N PRO A 195 -3.31 26.55 -16.02
CA PRO A 195 -3.44 27.02 -17.39
C PRO A 195 -2.10 27.27 -18.06
N ARG A 196 -1.95 26.86 -19.31
CA ARG A 196 -0.71 26.99 -20.11
C ARG A 196 -0.15 28.41 -20.11
N ALA A 197 -1.03 29.43 -20.21
CA ALA A 197 -0.61 30.83 -20.21
C ALA A 197 0.07 31.27 -18.90
N GLU A 198 -0.39 30.76 -17.77
CA GLU A 198 0.21 30.99 -16.47
C GLU A 198 1.58 30.32 -16.35
N LEU A 199 1.67 29.06 -16.77
CA LEU A 199 2.94 28.33 -16.80
C LEU A 199 3.96 28.99 -17.74
N ALA A 200 3.52 29.47 -18.91
CA ALA A 200 4.37 30.22 -19.84
C ALA A 200 4.92 31.51 -19.20
N SER A 201 4.09 32.21 -18.42
CA SER A 201 4.52 33.40 -17.67
C SER A 201 5.55 33.07 -16.59
N GLN A 202 5.38 31.93 -15.88
CA GLN A 202 6.34 31.45 -14.88
C GLN A 202 7.68 31.08 -15.55
N LEU A 203 7.67 30.39 -16.69
CA LEU A 203 8.89 30.05 -17.46
C LEU A 203 9.59 31.31 -18.00
N ALA A 204 8.85 32.30 -18.49
CA ALA A 204 9.41 33.58 -18.93
C ALA A 204 10.06 34.34 -17.75
N PHE A 205 9.45 34.33 -16.58
CA PHE A 205 10.04 34.91 -15.37
C PHE A 205 11.35 34.21 -14.96
N ALA A 206 11.46 32.90 -15.20
CA ALA A 206 12.68 32.12 -15.01
C ALA A 206 13.72 32.33 -16.15
N GLY A 207 13.43 33.22 -17.12
CA GLY A 207 14.35 33.58 -18.20
C GLY A 207 14.31 32.65 -19.40
N LEU A 208 13.28 31.81 -19.57
CA LEU A 208 13.08 31.05 -20.80
C LEU A 208 12.38 31.92 -21.85
N ASP A 209 12.89 31.90 -23.08
CA ASP A 209 12.19 32.51 -24.18
C ASP A 209 10.94 31.71 -24.64
N ALA A 210 10.07 32.31 -25.45
CA ALA A 210 8.82 31.68 -25.85
C ALA A 210 9.04 30.36 -26.62
N ARG A 211 10.10 30.27 -27.44
CA ARG A 211 10.44 29.07 -28.20
C ARG A 211 10.83 27.91 -27.25
N THR A 212 11.68 28.20 -26.28
CA THR A 212 12.14 27.21 -25.29
C THR A 212 10.97 26.79 -24.40
N ALA A 213 10.11 27.73 -23.98
CA ALA A 213 8.90 27.40 -23.22
C ALA A 213 7.93 26.49 -24.01
N ASP A 214 7.73 26.74 -25.30
CA ASP A 214 6.92 25.86 -26.17
C ASP A 214 7.54 24.47 -26.31
N ALA A 215 8.86 24.37 -26.39
CA ALA A 215 9.56 23.08 -26.40
C ALA A 215 9.40 22.32 -25.07
N VAL A 216 9.42 22.99 -23.90
CA VAL A 216 9.10 22.38 -22.59
C VAL A 216 7.70 21.77 -22.60
N PHE A 217 6.70 22.47 -23.12
CA PHE A 217 5.34 21.95 -23.23
C PHE A 217 5.26 20.77 -24.20
N ALA A 218 5.94 20.84 -25.36
CA ALA A 218 5.97 19.74 -26.32
C ALA A 218 6.61 18.47 -25.74
N ILE A 219 7.66 18.60 -24.91
CA ILE A 219 8.26 17.48 -24.16
C ILE A 219 7.24 16.87 -23.20
N ALA A 220 6.50 17.70 -22.47
CA ALA A 220 5.47 17.22 -21.54
C ALA A 220 4.28 16.53 -22.24
N GLU A 221 4.07 16.77 -23.53
CA GLU A 221 3.03 16.12 -24.35
C GLU A 221 3.45 14.77 -24.95
N LEU A 222 4.73 14.39 -24.86
CA LEU A 222 5.19 13.07 -25.31
C LEU A 222 4.51 11.95 -24.52
N ARG A 223 3.99 10.95 -25.22
CA ARG A 223 3.32 9.80 -24.62
C ARG A 223 3.87 8.50 -25.19
N GLY A 224 4.15 7.56 -24.27
CA GLY A 224 4.69 6.26 -24.61
C GLY A 224 6.16 6.27 -25.00
N TRP A 225 6.81 5.12 -24.82
CA TRP A 225 8.24 4.98 -25.05
C TRP A 225 8.67 5.32 -26.49
N PRO A 226 7.97 4.88 -27.55
CA PRO A 226 8.41 5.17 -28.91
C PRO A 226 8.53 6.68 -29.23
N ALA A 227 7.62 7.50 -28.71
CA ALA A 227 7.68 8.96 -28.92
C ALA A 227 8.86 9.59 -28.14
N VAL A 228 9.10 9.13 -26.92
CA VAL A 228 10.21 9.58 -26.08
C VAL A 228 11.55 9.17 -26.70
N GLU A 229 11.68 7.93 -27.16
CA GLU A 229 12.90 7.40 -27.80
C GLU A 229 13.22 8.15 -29.09
N ALA A 230 12.22 8.43 -29.93
CA ALA A 230 12.39 9.23 -31.13
C ALA A 230 12.82 10.69 -30.85
N ALA A 231 12.38 11.27 -29.74
CA ALA A 231 12.82 12.59 -29.30
C ALA A 231 14.26 12.54 -28.77
N LEU A 232 14.63 11.56 -27.97
CA LEU A 232 15.99 11.35 -27.45
C LEU A 232 17.02 11.12 -28.58
N ALA A 233 16.65 10.42 -29.64
CA ALA A 233 17.54 10.20 -30.81
C ALA A 233 18.00 11.50 -31.50
N ARG A 234 17.36 12.64 -31.23
CA ARG A 234 17.70 13.95 -31.77
C ARG A 234 18.55 14.81 -30.84
N VAL A 235 18.84 14.31 -29.66
CA VAL A 235 19.55 15.02 -28.59
C VAL A 235 20.91 14.36 -28.36
N GLU A 236 21.95 15.13 -28.21
CA GLU A 236 23.28 14.64 -27.87
C GLU A 236 23.21 13.94 -26.49
N GLY A 237 23.77 12.72 -26.40
CA GLY A 237 23.68 11.92 -25.16
C GLY A 237 22.30 11.33 -24.85
N GLY A 238 21.28 11.59 -25.68
CA GLY A 238 19.91 11.17 -25.42
C GLY A 238 19.74 9.65 -25.36
N GLU A 239 20.46 8.88 -26.19
CA GLU A 239 20.45 7.42 -26.13
C GLU A 239 20.95 6.89 -24.78
N ALA A 240 22.05 7.43 -24.27
CA ALA A 240 22.60 7.07 -22.98
C ALA A 240 21.65 7.44 -21.84
N ALA A 241 21.01 8.61 -21.89
CA ALA A 241 20.02 9.04 -20.92
C ALA A 241 18.76 8.15 -20.91
N GLY A 242 18.34 7.64 -22.08
CA GLY A 242 17.17 6.78 -22.22
C GLY A 242 17.42 5.30 -21.90
N ALA A 243 18.67 4.84 -21.95
CA ALA A 243 19.01 3.42 -21.79
C ALA A 243 18.48 2.80 -20.49
N PRO A 244 18.57 3.44 -19.30
CA PRO A 244 18.03 2.84 -18.07
C PRO A 244 16.52 2.67 -18.10
N LEU A 245 15.75 3.66 -18.56
CA LEU A 245 14.29 3.54 -18.65
C LEU A 245 13.90 2.46 -19.66
N ARG A 246 14.57 2.36 -20.81
CA ARG A 246 14.35 1.29 -21.79
C ARG A 246 14.58 -0.09 -21.19
N GLN A 247 15.64 -0.27 -20.39
CA GLN A 247 15.93 -1.55 -19.70
C GLN A 247 14.88 -1.86 -18.64
N THR A 248 14.44 -0.87 -17.88
CA THR A 248 13.34 -1.01 -16.90
C THR A 248 12.05 -1.48 -17.59
N LEU A 249 11.67 -0.86 -18.71
CA LEU A 249 10.49 -1.25 -19.48
C LEU A 249 10.61 -2.67 -20.05
N ALA A 250 11.78 -3.04 -20.59
CA ALA A 250 12.04 -4.39 -21.08
C ALA A 250 11.93 -5.46 -19.97
N ALA A 251 12.43 -5.15 -18.76
CA ALA A 251 12.31 -6.04 -17.61
C ALA A 251 10.84 -6.19 -17.18
N LEU A 252 10.07 -5.11 -17.10
CA LEU A 252 8.63 -5.15 -16.80
C LEU A 252 7.84 -5.93 -17.86
N GLN A 253 8.22 -5.82 -19.12
CA GLN A 253 7.65 -6.64 -20.20
C GLN A 253 7.97 -8.13 -20.00
N ALA A 254 9.21 -8.48 -19.67
CA ALA A 254 9.60 -9.85 -19.36
C ALA A 254 8.87 -10.44 -18.16
N MET A 255 8.49 -9.61 -17.18
CA MET A 255 7.64 -9.97 -16.03
C MET A 255 6.15 -10.09 -16.38
N GLY A 256 5.73 -9.77 -17.62
CA GLY A 256 4.32 -9.79 -18.04
C GLY A 256 3.52 -8.59 -17.54
N LEU A 257 4.17 -7.48 -17.18
CA LEU A 257 3.53 -6.29 -16.59
C LEU A 257 3.41 -5.11 -17.55
N ALA A 258 3.77 -5.28 -18.84
CA ALA A 258 3.77 -4.19 -19.84
C ALA A 258 2.40 -3.49 -19.97
N GLU A 259 1.29 -4.24 -19.89
CA GLU A 259 -0.06 -3.68 -20.00
C GLU A 259 -0.44 -2.74 -18.84
N PHE A 260 0.27 -2.80 -17.72
CA PHE A 260 0.07 -1.91 -16.58
C PHE A 260 0.83 -0.59 -16.69
N VAL A 261 1.74 -0.43 -17.67
CA VAL A 261 2.75 0.61 -17.67
C VAL A 261 2.54 1.60 -18.81
N ASP A 262 2.56 2.89 -18.48
CA ASP A 262 2.60 4.01 -19.42
C ASP A 262 3.87 4.83 -19.20
N VAL A 263 4.53 5.27 -20.26
CA VAL A 263 5.59 6.29 -20.17
C VAL A 263 4.95 7.67 -20.29
N ASP A 264 5.12 8.48 -19.25
CA ASP A 264 4.52 9.80 -19.13
C ASP A 264 5.48 10.77 -18.44
N LEU A 265 6.08 11.67 -19.20
CA LEU A 265 7.09 12.61 -18.71
C LEU A 265 6.52 13.71 -17.79
N THR A 266 5.19 13.80 -17.63
CA THR A 266 4.57 14.70 -16.66
C THR A 266 4.72 14.22 -15.21
N ILE A 267 5.14 12.97 -15.01
CA ILE A 267 5.45 12.44 -13.68
C ILE A 267 6.84 12.92 -13.28
N VAL A 268 6.90 14.06 -12.60
CA VAL A 268 8.16 14.69 -12.18
C VAL A 268 8.48 14.40 -10.72
N ARG A 269 7.50 14.30 -9.87
CA ARG A 269 7.52 14.01 -8.43
C ARG A 269 8.74 14.46 -7.61
N GLY A 270 8.53 14.84 -6.35
CA GLY A 270 9.57 15.01 -5.34
C GLY A 270 10.80 15.73 -5.87
N LEU A 271 10.65 17.00 -6.28
CA LEU A 271 11.62 17.78 -7.04
C LEU A 271 13.04 17.74 -6.46
N ALA A 272 13.15 17.55 -5.14
CA ALA A 272 14.40 17.77 -4.43
C ALA A 272 15.36 16.57 -4.39
N TYR A 273 14.92 15.32 -4.59
CA TYR A 273 15.81 14.19 -4.34
C TYR A 273 15.80 13.03 -5.35
N TYR A 274 14.83 12.95 -6.27
CA TYR A 274 14.84 11.86 -7.27
C TYR A 274 15.92 12.07 -8.33
N THR A 275 16.65 10.99 -8.63
CA THR A 275 17.84 11.01 -9.52
C THR A 275 17.68 10.20 -10.80
N GLY A 276 16.67 9.35 -10.91
CA GLY A 276 16.48 8.45 -12.03
C GLY A 276 15.01 8.22 -12.33
N THR A 277 14.63 6.94 -12.47
CA THR A 277 13.24 6.52 -12.69
C THR A 277 12.34 7.02 -11.57
N VAL A 278 11.19 7.57 -11.94
CA VAL A 278 10.10 7.96 -11.05
C VAL A 278 8.80 7.38 -11.57
N PHE A 279 7.87 7.06 -10.68
CA PHE A 279 6.58 6.51 -11.08
C PHE A 279 5.46 6.88 -10.12
N GLU A 280 4.25 6.83 -10.63
CA GLU A 280 3.02 6.92 -9.86
C GLU A 280 2.01 5.88 -10.35
N LEU A 281 1.28 5.28 -9.40
CA LEU A 281 0.13 4.44 -9.69
C LEU A 281 -1.15 5.24 -9.55
N PHE A 282 -1.98 5.19 -10.60
CA PHE A 282 -3.29 5.81 -10.63
C PHE A 282 -4.38 4.77 -10.87
N ASP A 283 -5.59 5.08 -10.40
CA ASP A 283 -6.77 4.44 -10.95
C ASP A 283 -6.91 4.84 -12.44
N ALA A 284 -7.27 3.88 -13.30
CA ALA A 284 -7.38 4.13 -14.74
C ALA A 284 -8.44 5.18 -15.09
N GLY A 285 -9.45 5.36 -14.25
CA GLY A 285 -10.50 6.38 -14.37
C GLY A 285 -10.06 7.78 -13.96
N LYS A 286 -8.88 7.92 -13.36
CA LYS A 286 -8.34 9.20 -12.81
C LYS A 286 -9.30 9.93 -11.86
N THR A 287 -10.15 9.19 -11.15
CA THR A 287 -11.14 9.74 -10.21
C THR A 287 -10.54 10.03 -8.85
N LEU A 288 -9.44 9.34 -8.53
CA LEU A 288 -8.71 9.47 -7.29
C LEU A 288 -7.30 10.06 -7.54
N ARG A 289 -6.66 10.47 -6.45
CA ARG A 289 -5.24 10.83 -6.46
C ARG A 289 -4.37 9.60 -6.71
N ALA A 290 -3.07 9.81 -6.91
CA ALA A 290 -2.11 8.71 -6.98
C ALA A 290 -2.25 7.79 -5.75
N ILE A 291 -2.40 6.49 -6.01
CA ILE A 291 -2.49 5.43 -4.99
C ILE A 291 -1.14 5.24 -4.34
N CYS A 292 -0.10 5.30 -5.16
CA CYS A 292 1.27 5.01 -4.80
C CYS A 292 2.21 5.90 -5.61
N GLY A 293 3.38 6.14 -5.08
CA GLY A 293 4.41 6.81 -5.84
C GLY A 293 5.79 6.62 -5.26
N GLY A 294 6.77 6.56 -6.16
CA GLY A 294 8.16 6.29 -5.82
C GLY A 294 9.13 6.62 -6.94
N GLY A 295 10.36 6.18 -6.74
CA GLY A 295 11.44 6.33 -7.72
C GLY A 295 12.81 6.14 -7.08
N ARG A 296 13.84 6.48 -7.84
CA ARG A 296 15.26 6.37 -7.48
C ARG A 296 15.77 7.68 -6.84
N TYR A 297 16.45 7.57 -5.70
CA TYR A 297 16.97 8.71 -4.92
C TYR A 297 18.40 8.43 -4.40
N ASP A 298 19.34 8.24 -5.31
CA ASP A 298 20.70 7.75 -5.02
C ASP A 298 21.49 8.64 -4.05
N ASN A 299 21.22 9.94 -4.03
CA ASN A 299 21.97 10.90 -3.21
C ASN A 299 21.39 11.08 -1.79
N LEU A 300 20.22 10.52 -1.50
CA LEU A 300 19.48 10.85 -0.28
C LEU A 300 20.13 10.28 0.98
N LEU A 301 20.63 9.04 0.93
CA LEU A 301 21.28 8.40 2.07
C LEU A 301 22.59 9.12 2.42
N GLN A 302 23.35 9.55 1.40
CA GLN A 302 24.53 10.38 1.62
C GLN A 302 24.17 11.70 2.28
N ALA A 303 23.11 12.36 1.82
CA ALA A 303 22.68 13.66 2.32
C ALA A 303 22.14 13.63 3.75
N LEU A 304 21.46 12.55 4.15
CA LEU A 304 20.83 12.41 5.49
C LEU A 304 21.67 11.60 6.47
N GLY A 305 22.41 10.61 6.00
CA GLY A 305 23.13 9.65 6.84
C GLY A 305 24.62 9.56 6.58
N GLY A 306 25.18 10.29 5.59
CA GLY A 306 26.59 10.23 5.24
C GLY A 306 27.04 8.92 4.58
N VAL A 307 26.10 8.10 4.09
CA VAL A 307 26.38 6.80 3.47
C VAL A 307 26.07 6.87 1.98
N ASP A 308 27.10 6.68 1.15
CA ASP A 308 26.99 6.68 -0.30
C ASP A 308 26.49 5.32 -0.79
N LEU A 309 25.17 5.16 -0.85
CA LEU A 309 24.50 4.00 -1.38
C LEU A 309 23.32 4.43 -2.26
N PRO A 310 23.23 3.90 -3.50
CA PRO A 310 22.07 4.13 -4.33
C PRO A 310 20.82 3.55 -3.66
N ALA A 311 19.71 4.23 -3.82
CA ALA A 311 18.46 3.82 -3.20
C ALA A 311 17.27 4.16 -4.09
N LEU A 312 16.23 3.35 -3.97
CA LEU A 312 14.96 3.52 -4.65
C LEU A 312 13.86 2.89 -3.81
N GLY A 313 12.64 3.41 -3.96
CA GLY A 313 11.52 2.90 -3.17
C GLY A 313 10.22 3.60 -3.52
N PHE A 314 9.15 3.21 -2.84
CA PHE A 314 7.84 3.84 -3.00
C PHE A 314 7.07 3.90 -1.68
N GLY A 315 6.08 4.80 -1.64
CA GLY A 315 5.08 4.88 -0.60
C GLY A 315 3.69 4.66 -1.15
N MET A 316 2.91 3.73 -0.55
CA MET A 316 1.52 3.44 -0.89
C MET A 316 0.62 3.72 0.32
N GLY A 317 -0.30 4.71 0.20
CA GLY A 317 -1.16 5.14 1.30
C GLY A 317 -2.41 4.27 1.45
N ASP A 318 -2.85 4.05 2.70
CA ASP A 318 -4.06 3.27 3.01
C ASP A 318 -5.37 3.99 2.65
N VAL A 319 -5.38 5.32 2.66
CA VAL A 319 -6.61 6.12 2.49
C VAL A 319 -7.14 6.00 1.07
N VAL A 320 -6.32 6.34 0.06
CA VAL A 320 -6.72 6.27 -1.35
C VAL A 320 -6.99 4.83 -1.79
N LEU A 321 -6.13 3.90 -1.36
CA LEU A 321 -6.31 2.48 -1.64
C LEU A 321 -7.60 1.94 -1.02
N GLY A 322 -7.91 2.32 0.22
CA GLY A 322 -9.14 1.92 0.90
C GLY A 322 -10.40 2.45 0.22
N GLU A 323 -10.37 3.70 -0.28
CA GLU A 323 -11.47 4.26 -1.09
C GLU A 323 -11.64 3.49 -2.39
N LEU A 324 -10.55 3.21 -3.11
CA LEU A 324 -10.59 2.45 -4.36
C LEU A 324 -11.15 1.02 -4.17
N LEU A 325 -10.74 0.33 -3.10
CA LEU A 325 -11.27 -1.00 -2.76
C LEU A 325 -12.77 -0.96 -2.49
N LYS A 326 -13.28 0.07 -1.80
CA LYS A 326 -14.72 0.27 -1.56
C LYS A 326 -15.46 0.58 -2.86
N ASP A 327 -14.95 1.50 -3.67
CA ASP A 327 -15.58 1.91 -4.94
C ASP A 327 -15.68 0.76 -5.95
N ARG A 328 -14.77 -0.22 -5.87
CA ARG A 328 -14.75 -1.42 -6.74
C ARG A 328 -15.39 -2.65 -6.13
N GLY A 329 -15.95 -2.56 -4.91
CA GLY A 329 -16.57 -3.69 -4.22
C GLY A 329 -15.58 -4.78 -3.78
N LEU A 330 -14.28 -4.46 -3.69
CA LEU A 330 -13.20 -5.36 -3.28
C LEU A 330 -12.87 -5.24 -1.78
N ALA A 331 -13.53 -4.34 -1.07
CA ALA A 331 -13.40 -4.25 0.38
C ALA A 331 -13.96 -5.52 1.03
N PRO A 332 -13.29 -6.11 2.05
CA PRO A 332 -13.82 -7.26 2.74
C PRO A 332 -15.17 -6.90 3.36
N GLN A 333 -16.18 -7.67 3.04
CA GLN A 333 -17.47 -7.59 3.74
C GLN A 333 -17.26 -8.15 5.14
N GLY A 334 -17.86 -7.53 6.15
CA GLY A 334 -17.64 -7.85 7.57
C GLY A 334 -17.56 -9.35 7.80
N ALA A 335 -16.35 -9.84 8.08
CA ALA A 335 -16.18 -11.24 8.44
C ALA A 335 -16.88 -11.44 9.78
N ALA A 336 -17.68 -12.49 9.90
CA ALA A 336 -18.21 -12.90 11.18
C ALA A 336 -17.08 -12.87 12.22
N SER A 337 -17.29 -12.15 13.31
CA SER A 337 -16.28 -12.06 14.40
C SER A 337 -16.18 -13.38 15.18
N VAL A 338 -17.14 -14.29 14.97
CA VAL A 338 -17.35 -15.55 15.67
C VAL A 338 -17.60 -16.64 14.65
N ASP A 339 -16.94 -17.79 14.79
CA ASP A 339 -17.15 -18.97 13.94
C ASP A 339 -18.29 -19.82 14.47
N VAL A 340 -18.46 -19.87 15.78
CA VAL A 340 -19.48 -20.63 16.46
C VAL A 340 -19.93 -19.96 17.76
N PHE A 341 -21.23 -19.97 17.99
CA PHE A 341 -21.84 -19.50 19.24
C PHE A 341 -22.36 -20.71 20.04
N LEU A 342 -21.93 -20.86 21.30
CA LEU A 342 -22.43 -21.93 22.17
C LEU A 342 -23.55 -21.41 23.09
N ALA A 343 -24.61 -22.17 23.20
CA ALA A 343 -25.78 -21.83 23.99
C ALA A 343 -26.17 -22.96 24.97
N ALA A 344 -26.37 -22.60 26.23
CA ALA A 344 -26.88 -23.47 27.26
C ALA A 344 -28.42 -23.37 27.36
N ILE A 345 -29.13 -24.47 27.48
CA ILE A 345 -30.57 -24.47 27.74
C ILE A 345 -30.86 -24.14 29.20
N THR A 346 -30.11 -24.74 30.13
CA THR A 346 -30.19 -24.50 31.59
C THR A 346 -28.85 -24.07 32.17
N GLU A 347 -28.87 -23.51 33.38
CA GLU A 347 -27.63 -23.19 34.10
C GLU A 347 -26.73 -24.41 34.34
N GLY A 348 -27.36 -25.59 34.51
CA GLY A 348 -26.64 -26.86 34.70
C GLY A 348 -25.84 -27.30 33.47
N ASP A 349 -26.10 -26.73 32.28
CA ASP A 349 -25.39 -27.05 31.03
C ASP A 349 -24.19 -26.12 30.80
N LEU A 350 -24.05 -25.08 31.61
CA LEU A 350 -22.96 -24.09 31.46
C LEU A 350 -21.55 -24.72 31.57
N PRO A 351 -21.26 -25.65 32.50
CA PRO A 351 -19.94 -26.28 32.55
C PRO A 351 -19.55 -26.96 31.22
N ASP A 352 -20.51 -27.63 30.57
CA ASP A 352 -20.27 -28.27 29.27
C ASP A 352 -20.04 -27.25 28.16
N VAL A 353 -20.82 -26.15 28.15
CA VAL A 353 -20.59 -25.03 27.23
C VAL A 353 -19.17 -24.47 27.38
N LEU A 354 -18.71 -24.26 28.63
CA LEU A 354 -17.38 -23.75 28.92
C LEU A 354 -16.27 -24.70 28.44
N ALA A 355 -16.43 -26.00 28.72
CA ALA A 355 -15.47 -27.03 28.31
C ALA A 355 -15.37 -27.10 26.77
N HIS A 356 -16.50 -27.15 26.08
CA HIS A 356 -16.52 -27.17 24.60
C HIS A 356 -16.03 -25.86 24.00
N ALA A 357 -16.36 -24.71 24.57
CA ALA A 357 -15.85 -23.41 24.10
C ALA A 357 -14.32 -23.36 24.18
N HIS A 358 -13.73 -23.90 25.25
CA HIS A 358 -12.29 -23.95 25.40
C HIS A 358 -11.64 -24.90 24.39
N ALA A 359 -12.16 -26.13 24.26
CA ALA A 359 -11.65 -27.08 23.28
C ALA A 359 -11.72 -26.58 21.83
N LEU A 360 -12.80 -25.88 21.46
CA LEU A 360 -12.93 -25.27 20.14
C LEU A 360 -11.96 -24.12 19.93
N ARG A 361 -11.67 -23.33 20.97
CA ARG A 361 -10.64 -22.25 20.92
C ARG A 361 -9.24 -22.83 20.78
N ASP A 362 -8.94 -23.94 21.47
CA ASP A 362 -7.64 -24.65 21.31
C ASP A 362 -7.47 -25.19 19.88
N ALA A 363 -8.59 -25.53 19.22
CA ALA A 363 -8.61 -25.90 17.81
C ALA A 363 -8.55 -24.68 16.84
N GLY A 364 -8.37 -23.47 17.36
CA GLY A 364 -8.22 -22.23 16.58
C GLY A 364 -9.52 -21.55 16.14
N LEU A 365 -10.68 -22.01 16.64
CA LEU A 365 -11.98 -21.43 16.31
C LEU A 365 -12.29 -20.19 17.18
N ARG A 366 -12.98 -19.22 16.59
CA ARG A 366 -13.49 -18.04 17.32
C ARG A 366 -14.84 -18.36 17.93
N VAL A 367 -14.88 -18.44 19.24
CA VAL A 367 -16.04 -18.96 19.98
C VAL A 367 -16.57 -17.91 20.95
N GLU A 368 -17.89 -17.69 20.92
CA GLU A 368 -18.62 -16.86 21.87
C GLU A 368 -19.75 -17.67 22.52
N TYR A 369 -20.15 -17.29 23.71
CA TYR A 369 -21.31 -17.79 24.45
C TYR A 369 -21.87 -16.70 25.35
N ALA A 370 -23.10 -16.85 25.86
CA ALA A 370 -23.68 -15.88 26.78
C ALA A 370 -22.98 -15.92 28.15
N LEU A 371 -22.48 -14.77 28.60
CA LEU A 371 -21.76 -14.65 29.88
C LEU A 371 -22.68 -14.65 31.12
N GLY A 372 -23.98 -14.59 30.92
CA GLY A 372 -24.99 -14.66 31.98
C GLY A 372 -26.16 -15.56 31.61
N ALA A 373 -26.95 -15.96 32.58
CA ALA A 373 -28.16 -16.77 32.38
C ALA A 373 -29.16 -16.05 31.45
N GLN A 374 -29.44 -16.63 30.31
CA GLN A 374 -30.37 -16.08 29.29
C GLN A 374 -31.20 -17.21 28.67
N ALA A 375 -32.44 -16.90 28.36
CA ALA A 375 -33.28 -17.82 27.60
C ALA A 375 -32.64 -18.13 26.25
N ILE A 376 -32.73 -19.41 25.79
CA ILE A 376 -32.12 -19.90 24.56
C ILE A 376 -32.43 -19.01 23.33
N GLY A 377 -33.66 -18.49 23.24
CA GLY A 377 -34.05 -17.59 22.14
C GLY A 377 -33.27 -16.26 22.12
N LYS A 378 -32.84 -15.73 23.30
CA LYS A 378 -31.98 -14.55 23.38
C LYS A 378 -30.54 -14.87 22.97
N GLN A 379 -30.04 -16.04 23.38
CA GLN A 379 -28.71 -16.50 23.01
C GLN A 379 -28.58 -16.70 21.51
N LEU A 380 -29.59 -17.32 20.85
CA LEU A 380 -29.60 -17.51 19.39
C LEU A 380 -29.76 -16.19 18.63
N LYS A 381 -30.52 -15.20 19.16
CA LYS A 381 -30.54 -13.84 18.60
C LYS A 381 -29.18 -13.14 18.71
N LEU A 382 -28.43 -13.39 19.78
CA LEU A 382 -27.08 -12.86 19.90
C LEU A 382 -26.13 -13.53 18.90
N ALA A 383 -26.23 -14.85 18.71
CA ALA A 383 -25.49 -15.57 17.67
C ALA A 383 -25.74 -14.99 16.26
N ASP A 384 -27.00 -14.70 15.95
CA ASP A 384 -27.40 -14.06 14.67
C ASP A 384 -26.84 -12.64 14.55
N ALA A 385 -26.95 -11.82 15.60
CA ALA A 385 -26.38 -10.47 15.65
C ALA A 385 -24.85 -10.46 15.49
N ARG A 386 -24.17 -11.52 15.94
CA ARG A 386 -22.72 -11.75 15.73
C ARG A 386 -22.41 -12.36 14.35
N GLN A 387 -23.42 -12.63 13.55
CA GLN A 387 -23.29 -13.29 12.24
C GLN A 387 -22.54 -14.64 12.32
N ALA A 388 -22.63 -15.34 13.45
CA ALA A 388 -22.02 -16.64 13.61
C ALA A 388 -22.63 -17.62 12.60
N PRO A 389 -21.83 -18.29 11.74
CA PRO A 389 -22.37 -19.28 10.80
C PRO A 389 -22.95 -20.51 11.50
N PHE A 390 -22.41 -20.84 12.68
CA PHE A 390 -22.83 -22.01 13.44
C PHE A 390 -23.22 -21.64 14.87
N ALA A 391 -24.18 -22.39 15.42
CA ALA A 391 -24.43 -22.42 16.86
C ALA A 391 -24.43 -23.86 17.36
N VAL A 392 -23.94 -24.06 18.58
CA VAL A 392 -24.02 -25.33 19.31
C VAL A 392 -24.95 -25.12 20.49
N VAL A 393 -25.99 -25.94 20.60
CA VAL A 393 -26.94 -25.91 21.71
C VAL A 393 -26.70 -27.14 22.57
N ILE A 394 -26.62 -26.93 23.87
CA ILE A 394 -26.42 -28.00 24.86
C ILE A 394 -27.54 -27.92 25.91
N GLY A 395 -28.25 -29.02 26.05
CA GLY A 395 -29.33 -29.19 27.04
C GLY A 395 -29.20 -30.44 27.88
N PRO A 396 -30.10 -30.63 28.84
CA PRO A 396 -30.10 -31.82 29.72
C PRO A 396 -30.19 -33.14 28.95
N ASP A 397 -31.03 -33.20 27.90
CA ASP A 397 -31.21 -34.40 27.08
C ASP A 397 -29.98 -34.72 26.27
N ASP A 398 -29.35 -33.66 25.68
CA ASP A 398 -28.10 -33.77 24.92
C ASP A 398 -26.97 -34.28 25.82
N ARG A 399 -26.91 -33.75 27.04
CA ARG A 399 -25.96 -34.16 28.05
C ARG A 399 -26.12 -35.65 28.42
N ALA A 400 -27.33 -36.09 28.62
CA ALA A 400 -27.62 -37.49 28.94
C ALA A 400 -27.28 -38.42 27.77
N ALA A 401 -27.48 -37.97 26.55
CA ALA A 401 -27.18 -38.71 25.34
C ALA A 401 -25.71 -38.65 24.88
N GLY A 402 -24.87 -37.84 25.52
CA GLY A 402 -23.48 -37.62 25.11
C GLY A 402 -23.33 -36.89 23.76
N THR A 403 -24.34 -36.09 23.39
CA THR A 403 -24.39 -35.36 22.13
C THR A 403 -24.49 -33.86 22.37
N VAL A 404 -24.43 -33.08 21.29
CA VAL A 404 -24.76 -31.65 21.20
C VAL A 404 -25.55 -31.39 19.92
N VAL A 405 -26.39 -30.35 19.91
CA VAL A 405 -27.08 -29.93 18.69
C VAL A 405 -26.27 -28.91 17.94
N LEU A 406 -25.70 -29.28 16.81
CA LEU A 406 -25.02 -28.38 15.87
C LEU A 406 -26.03 -27.79 14.88
N LYS A 407 -26.13 -26.44 14.88
CA LYS A 407 -27.00 -25.70 13.98
C LYS A 407 -26.13 -24.91 12.97
N ASN A 408 -26.43 -25.05 11.68
CA ASN A 408 -25.98 -24.13 10.66
C ASN A 408 -27.04 -23.00 10.56
N LEU A 409 -26.66 -21.78 11.01
CA LEU A 409 -27.57 -20.64 11.08
C LEU A 409 -27.86 -20.06 9.70
N ARG A 410 -26.93 -20.19 8.75
CA ARG A 410 -27.08 -19.74 7.35
C ARG A 410 -28.00 -20.66 6.57
N ALA A 411 -27.73 -21.97 6.59
CA ALA A 411 -28.53 -22.99 5.91
C ALA A 411 -29.84 -23.33 6.62
N LYS A 412 -30.02 -22.86 7.88
CA LYS A 412 -31.16 -23.14 8.75
C LYS A 412 -31.38 -24.65 8.95
N THR A 413 -30.28 -25.39 9.05
CA THR A 413 -30.30 -26.86 9.32
C THR A 413 -29.72 -27.16 10.69
N GLN A 414 -30.03 -28.31 11.25
CA GLN A 414 -29.44 -28.79 12.51
C GLN A 414 -29.27 -30.30 12.49
N ARG A 415 -28.30 -30.79 13.28
CA ARG A 415 -28.07 -32.21 13.50
C ARG A 415 -27.48 -32.43 14.89
N ASN A 416 -27.66 -33.64 15.42
CA ASN A 416 -26.96 -34.06 16.63
C ASN A 416 -25.55 -34.54 16.26
N VAL A 417 -24.60 -34.22 17.09
CA VAL A 417 -23.18 -34.56 16.94
C VAL A 417 -22.67 -35.13 18.26
N PRO A 418 -21.97 -36.28 18.27
CA PRO A 418 -21.26 -36.73 19.45
C PRO A 418 -20.33 -35.66 19.99
N ARG A 419 -20.22 -35.53 21.32
CA ARG A 419 -19.43 -34.45 21.98
C ARG A 419 -17.97 -34.50 21.59
N ASP A 420 -17.41 -35.70 21.51
CA ASP A 420 -16.02 -35.94 21.14
C ASP A 420 -15.73 -35.66 19.67
N GLU A 421 -16.74 -35.68 18.82
CA GLU A 421 -16.61 -35.33 17.38
C GLU A 421 -16.89 -33.85 17.08
N LEU A 422 -17.31 -33.03 18.05
CA LEU A 422 -17.76 -31.64 17.82
C LEU A 422 -16.69 -30.79 17.14
N VAL A 423 -15.44 -30.87 17.57
CA VAL A 423 -14.32 -30.10 17.01
C VAL A 423 -14.12 -30.46 15.54
N ALA A 424 -14.05 -31.74 15.21
CA ALA A 424 -13.88 -32.22 13.85
C ALA A 424 -15.07 -31.83 12.95
N ALA A 425 -16.30 -31.98 13.48
CA ALA A 425 -17.53 -31.64 12.77
C ALA A 425 -17.63 -30.15 12.42
N LEU A 426 -17.25 -29.27 13.36
CA LEU A 426 -17.23 -27.81 13.12
C LEU A 426 -16.11 -27.39 12.18
N THR A 427 -14.89 -27.90 12.36
CA THR A 427 -13.76 -27.59 11.47
C THR A 427 -14.05 -28.00 10.04
N GLY A 428 -14.63 -29.20 9.85
CA GLY A 428 -15.02 -29.66 8.52
C GLY A 428 -16.16 -28.83 7.90
N ALA A 429 -17.17 -28.44 8.70
CA ALA A 429 -18.28 -27.62 8.23
C ALA A 429 -17.82 -26.20 7.85
N LEU A 430 -16.95 -25.59 8.63
CA LEU A 430 -16.37 -24.27 8.35
C LEU A 430 -15.47 -24.30 7.10
N ALA A 431 -14.68 -25.35 6.91
CA ALA A 431 -13.86 -25.52 5.72
C ALA A 431 -14.72 -25.64 4.44
N ALA A 432 -15.88 -26.27 4.53
CA ALA A 432 -16.82 -26.42 3.42
C ALA A 432 -17.56 -25.09 3.07
N GLU A 433 -17.69 -24.18 4.03
CA GLU A 433 -18.31 -22.85 3.81
C GLU A 433 -17.32 -21.77 3.32
N LEU A 434 -16.02 -22.00 3.47
CA LEU A 434 -15.03 -21.12 2.84
C LEU A 434 -15.16 -21.30 1.32
N PRO A 435 -15.42 -20.23 0.54
CA PRO A 435 -15.30 -20.32 -0.91
C PRO A 435 -13.89 -20.84 -1.19
N ALA A 436 -13.79 -21.86 -2.05
CA ALA A 436 -12.51 -22.41 -2.49
C ALA A 436 -11.59 -21.23 -2.81
N ALA A 437 -10.54 -21.06 -2.01
CA ALA A 437 -9.59 -19.97 -2.16
C ALA A 437 -9.18 -19.97 -3.63
N GLY A 438 -9.51 -18.87 -4.33
CA GLY A 438 -9.53 -18.68 -5.76
C GLY A 438 -8.79 -19.75 -6.55
N ALA A 439 -9.53 -20.50 -7.32
CA ALA A 439 -8.99 -21.09 -8.52
C ALA A 439 -8.55 -19.93 -9.42
N THR A 440 -7.38 -19.40 -9.15
CA THR A 440 -6.66 -18.55 -10.08
C THR A 440 -6.48 -19.33 -11.34
N ALA A 441 -6.95 -18.72 -12.41
CA ALA A 441 -6.87 -19.16 -13.79
C ALA A 441 -5.73 -20.16 -14.03
N THR A 442 -6.12 -21.35 -14.47
CA THR A 442 -5.28 -22.33 -15.11
C THR A 442 -4.37 -21.62 -16.10
N THR A 443 -3.09 -21.54 -15.77
CA THR A 443 -2.03 -21.33 -16.75
C THR A 443 -2.16 -22.45 -17.78
N SER A 444 -2.57 -22.11 -19.00
CA SER A 444 -2.40 -22.98 -20.17
C SER A 444 -0.92 -23.37 -20.25
N PRO A 445 -0.57 -24.65 -20.42
CA PRO A 445 0.82 -25.03 -20.64
C PRO A 445 1.29 -24.46 -21.97
N LEU A 446 2.41 -23.73 -21.91
CA LEU A 446 3.19 -23.35 -23.08
C LEU A 446 3.54 -24.63 -23.84
N THR A 447 2.88 -24.87 -24.96
CA THR A 447 3.31 -25.83 -25.96
C THR A 447 4.63 -25.33 -26.55
N ALA A 448 5.71 -25.95 -26.14
CA ALA A 448 7.01 -25.83 -26.80
C ALA A 448 6.88 -26.46 -28.20
N THR A 449 6.73 -25.66 -29.22
CA THR A 449 7.00 -26.08 -30.61
C THR A 449 8.51 -26.07 -30.83
N ALA A 450 9.09 -27.25 -30.77
CA ALA A 450 10.41 -27.49 -31.32
C ALA A 450 10.34 -27.35 -32.85
N HIS A 451 11.11 -26.43 -33.41
CA HIS A 451 11.50 -26.46 -34.81
C HIS A 451 13.03 -26.66 -34.86
N GLY A 452 13.39 -27.74 -35.59
CA GLY A 452 14.75 -28.16 -35.88
C GLY A 452 15.55 -27.24 -36.82
#